data_786e64081581b974eef27dd49885926a
#
_entry.id   786e64081581b974eef27dd49885926a
#
_cell.length_a   1.000
_cell.length_b   1.000
_cell.length_c   1.000
_cell.angle_alpha   90.00
_cell.angle_beta   90.00
_cell.angle_gamma   90.00
#
_symmetry.space_group_name_H-M   'P 1'
#
loop_
_entity.id
_entity.type
_entity.pdbx_description
1 polymer ?
#
loop_
_entity_poly.entity_id
_entity_poly.type
_entity_poly.pdbx_seq_one_letter_code
_entity_poly.pdbx_strand_id
1 'polypeptide(L)'
;MGAEDTDSTGKPVNRPGGAARPLLKGVLWGAGILAALLLFLFAASYVLDEPLRGYMERRINAPLKGYSARLPGLHFQIVGLSLTLKGLTVSQQANPDPPIAQFPVLHFGLHWRAILRGKVVAEVELERPEVRIDLRQYRTEAASPVPIKERGWQQAVEAIYPFKIDALSIRDGTLTYIDQDPERPLRLTRLNLEASNIRNVRLPKNVYPSSFHMETAIFGTGRGIVEGNANFLAEPHLGIDARLTLEKVPLEYFKPVVARTNLSIRSGTFTGSGRIEYAPNVKVTHLGDLTIQGMEIDYVHSARTAEAEKKRAEAVGKAVKEAPKAEMLFRVDRLRLTRCSVGMVNENASRPYRVFLADADLRLTNLSNKFSQGPAEAELKGKFMGSGPTRVFARFRPEKDGPDLDLDVKIEDTRMADMNDLFRAYGKFDVTEGTFAFYSELQIRNDAISGYIKPFFKDIKVYDERTDSEKKFFRQLYEILVGGVARLLESRHRHEVAAVADVSGPVAKPRISNWQIIGKLIENAFFKTILPGFEKEASRSRRR
;
A
#
# COMPACT_ATOMS: atom_id res chain seq x y z
N MET A 1 -39.57 -82.60 51.41
CA MET A 1 -40.77 -82.42 50.63
C MET A 1 -40.41 -81.45 49.51
N GLY A 2 -39.95 -82.03 48.42
CA GLY A 2 -39.51 -81.28 47.22
C GLY A 2 -40.70 -81.16 46.28
N ALA A 3 -40.85 -80.06 45.63
CA ALA A 3 -41.69 -79.90 44.49
C ALA A 3 -40.84 -79.72 43.26
N GLU A 4 -40.84 -80.70 42.36
CA GLU A 4 -40.38 -80.63 41.00
C GLU A 4 -41.37 -79.84 40.17
N ASP A 5 -40.93 -78.72 39.56
CA ASP A 5 -41.67 -78.04 38.53
C ASP A 5 -41.21 -78.58 37.14
N THR A 6 -42.06 -79.48 36.62
CA THR A 6 -41.92 -79.97 35.27
C THR A 6 -42.94 -79.23 34.35
N ASP A 7 -42.43 -78.59 33.35
CA ASP A 7 -43.28 -78.07 32.25
C ASP A 7 -43.83 -79.24 31.42
N SER A 8 -45.03 -79.09 30.93
CA SER A 8 -45.96 -80.13 30.43
C SER A 8 -45.58 -80.67 29.02
N THR A 9 -44.39 -80.55 28.49
CA THR A 9 -44.00 -81.03 27.16
C THR A 9 -42.67 -81.82 27.08
N GLY A 10 -42.04 -82.19 28.19
CA GLY A 10 -40.98 -83.21 28.24
C GLY A 10 -39.77 -83.01 27.30
N LYS A 11 -39.37 -81.77 26.89
CA LYS A 11 -38.18 -81.54 26.13
C LYS A 11 -37.14 -80.76 26.95
N PRO A 12 -35.87 -81.16 26.96
CA PRO A 12 -34.84 -80.41 27.69
C PRO A 12 -34.61 -79.02 27.07
N VAL A 13 -34.76 -77.96 27.89
CA VAL A 13 -34.43 -76.59 27.46
C VAL A 13 -32.91 -76.45 27.31
N ASN A 14 -32.46 -76.42 26.04
CA ASN A 14 -31.06 -76.21 25.70
C ASN A 14 -30.73 -74.74 26.03
N ARG A 15 -30.03 -74.50 27.16
CA ARG A 15 -29.47 -73.18 27.48
C ARG A 15 -28.35 -72.86 26.50
N PRO A 16 -28.37 -71.73 25.73
CA PRO A 16 -27.24 -71.33 24.90
C PRO A 16 -26.18 -70.73 25.81
N GLY A 17 -25.41 -71.56 26.42
CA GLY A 17 -24.27 -71.18 27.25
C GLY A 17 -22.98 -71.64 26.60
N GLY A 18 -22.21 -70.74 25.97
CA GLY A 18 -20.84 -71.04 25.68
C GLY A 18 -20.13 -70.36 24.48
N ALA A 19 -20.87 -69.78 23.52
CA ALA A 19 -20.23 -69.24 22.32
C ALA A 19 -19.72 -67.79 22.45
N ALA A 20 -20.13 -67.00 23.45
CA ALA A 20 -19.73 -65.62 23.62
C ALA A 20 -18.30 -65.42 24.22
N ARG A 21 -17.82 -66.40 25.01
CA ARG A 21 -16.48 -66.28 25.66
C ARG A 21 -15.29 -66.38 24.71
N PRO A 22 -15.22 -67.27 23.67
CA PRO A 22 -14.10 -67.26 22.75
C PRO A 22 -14.08 -66.04 21.81
N LEU A 23 -15.26 -65.49 21.42
CA LEU A 23 -15.36 -64.27 20.62
C LEU A 23 -14.84 -63.04 21.42
N LEU A 24 -15.21 -62.92 22.71
CA LEU A 24 -14.74 -61.84 23.58
C LEU A 24 -13.23 -61.87 23.79
N LYS A 25 -12.66 -63.07 23.98
CA LYS A 25 -11.20 -63.27 24.07
C LYS A 25 -10.50 -62.89 22.74
N GLY A 26 -11.02 -63.27 21.60
CA GLY A 26 -10.50 -62.89 20.27
C GLY A 26 -10.52 -61.37 20.06
N VAL A 27 -11.60 -60.69 20.42
CA VAL A 27 -11.71 -59.24 20.36
C VAL A 27 -10.71 -58.56 21.30
N LEU A 28 -10.54 -59.04 22.53
CA LEU A 28 -9.56 -58.52 23.49
C LEU A 28 -8.09 -58.72 23.02
N TRP A 29 -7.75 -59.87 22.44
CA TRP A 29 -6.44 -60.12 21.83
C TRP A 29 -6.24 -59.22 20.61
N GLY A 30 -7.22 -59.05 19.73
CA GLY A 30 -7.15 -58.13 18.58
C GLY A 30 -6.96 -56.69 19.01
N ALA A 31 -7.69 -56.24 20.03
CA ALA A 31 -7.52 -54.90 20.60
C ALA A 31 -6.13 -54.72 21.26
N GLY A 32 -5.61 -55.75 21.94
CA GLY A 32 -4.27 -55.73 22.51
C GLY A 32 -3.16 -55.64 21.48
N ILE A 33 -3.25 -56.39 20.39
CA ILE A 33 -2.33 -56.34 19.25
C ILE A 33 -2.38 -54.97 18.57
N LEU A 34 -3.59 -54.43 18.34
CA LEU A 34 -3.76 -53.10 17.79
C LEU A 34 -3.16 -52.02 18.68
N ALA A 35 -3.41 -52.10 20.00
CA ALA A 35 -2.84 -51.16 20.96
C ALA A 35 -1.30 -51.24 20.98
N ALA A 36 -0.73 -52.46 20.98
CA ALA A 36 0.72 -52.67 20.91
C ALA A 36 1.34 -52.12 19.60
N LEU A 37 0.66 -52.33 18.48
CA LEU A 37 1.09 -51.76 17.19
C LEU A 37 1.04 -50.22 17.19
N LEU A 38 -0.02 -49.61 17.72
CA LEU A 38 -0.12 -48.16 17.84
C LEU A 38 0.96 -47.60 18.76
N LEU A 39 1.24 -48.27 19.86
CA LEU A 39 2.29 -47.89 20.79
C LEU A 39 3.69 -48.01 20.15
N PHE A 40 3.92 -49.07 19.37
CA PHE A 40 5.15 -49.24 18.60
C PHE A 40 5.31 -48.15 17.54
N LEU A 41 4.26 -47.83 16.78
CA LEU A 41 4.28 -46.77 15.78
C LEU A 41 4.49 -45.38 16.43
N PHE A 42 3.93 -45.16 17.61
CA PHE A 42 4.16 -43.97 18.40
C PHE A 42 5.62 -43.84 18.87
N ALA A 43 6.17 -44.90 19.40
CA ALA A 43 7.60 -44.91 19.80
C ALA A 43 8.55 -44.77 18.61
N ALA A 44 8.22 -45.42 17.47
CA ALA A 44 8.99 -45.32 16.25
C ALA A 44 9.00 -43.88 15.67
N SER A 45 7.90 -43.10 15.84
CA SER A 45 7.87 -41.71 15.39
C SER A 45 8.95 -40.86 16.06
N TYR A 46 9.18 -41.00 17.35
CA TYR A 46 10.25 -40.26 18.08
C TYR A 46 11.68 -40.67 17.68
N VAL A 47 11.90 -41.94 17.35
CA VAL A 47 13.22 -42.43 16.92
C VAL A 47 13.58 -41.91 15.52
N LEU A 48 12.56 -41.67 14.68
CA LEU A 48 12.73 -41.17 13.32
C LEU A 48 12.92 -39.65 13.25
N ASP A 49 12.57 -38.92 14.30
CA ASP A 49 12.57 -37.43 14.29
C ASP A 49 13.95 -36.86 13.93
N GLU A 50 15.03 -37.31 14.58
CA GLU A 50 16.37 -36.75 14.35
C GLU A 50 16.98 -37.10 12.97
N PRO A 51 16.95 -38.36 12.49
CA PRO A 51 17.37 -38.67 11.13
C PRO A 51 16.59 -37.88 10.07
N LEU A 52 15.26 -37.75 10.24
CA LEU A 52 14.40 -37.05 9.33
C LEU A 52 14.66 -35.53 9.36
N ARG A 53 14.90 -34.96 10.54
CA ARG A 53 15.28 -33.56 10.72
C ARG A 53 16.53 -33.21 9.91
N GLY A 54 17.60 -33.97 10.10
CA GLY A 54 18.85 -33.75 9.37
C GLY A 54 18.73 -33.95 7.86
N TYR A 55 17.90 -34.91 7.44
CA TYR A 55 17.60 -35.10 6.01
C TYR A 55 16.83 -33.89 5.44
N MET A 56 15.78 -33.42 6.12
CA MET A 56 14.96 -32.29 5.70
C MET A 56 15.77 -31.00 5.62
N GLU A 57 16.59 -30.71 6.64
CA GLU A 57 17.44 -29.52 6.64
C GLU A 57 18.39 -29.51 5.45
N ARG A 58 19.02 -30.62 5.11
CA ARG A 58 19.86 -30.74 3.90
C ARG A 58 19.07 -30.56 2.61
N ARG A 59 17.86 -31.14 2.54
CA ARG A 59 16.98 -31.03 1.36
C ARG A 59 16.51 -29.61 1.12
N ILE A 60 16.17 -28.86 2.20
CA ILE A 60 15.76 -27.44 2.11
C ILE A 60 16.94 -26.59 1.64
N ASN A 61 18.14 -26.83 2.16
CA ASN A 61 19.34 -26.06 1.85
C ASN A 61 19.92 -26.36 0.45
N ALA A 62 19.70 -27.53 -0.10
CA ALA A 62 20.31 -27.96 -1.37
C ALA A 62 20.01 -27.01 -2.56
N PRO A 63 18.78 -26.52 -2.78
CA PRO A 63 18.48 -25.58 -3.88
C PRO A 63 18.77 -24.13 -3.54
N LEU A 64 18.92 -23.75 -2.24
CA LEU A 64 19.06 -22.36 -1.82
C LEU A 64 20.43 -21.78 -2.21
N LYS A 65 20.43 -20.65 -2.90
CA LYS A 65 21.64 -19.90 -3.27
C LYS A 65 21.66 -18.56 -2.56
N GLY A 66 22.66 -18.32 -1.71
CA GLY A 66 22.81 -17.11 -0.92
C GLY A 66 21.97 -17.07 0.36
N TYR A 67 21.26 -18.17 0.66
CA TYR A 67 20.45 -18.32 1.87
C TYR A 67 20.80 -19.63 2.58
N SER A 68 20.49 -19.69 3.86
CA SER A 68 20.61 -20.89 4.68
C SER A 68 19.36 -21.07 5.53
N ALA A 69 18.89 -22.29 5.61
CA ALA A 69 17.80 -22.69 6.47
C ALA A 69 18.34 -23.54 7.63
N ARG A 70 17.88 -23.27 8.84
CA ARG A 70 18.17 -24.05 10.05
C ARG A 70 16.87 -24.60 10.61
N LEU A 71 16.85 -25.90 10.89
CA LEU A 71 15.71 -26.63 11.44
C LEU A 71 16.08 -27.27 12.78
N PRO A 72 15.83 -26.60 13.92
CA PRO A 72 16.17 -27.11 15.25
C PRO A 72 15.37 -28.33 15.66
N GLY A 73 14.11 -28.44 15.23
CA GLY A 73 13.24 -29.54 15.63
C GLY A 73 12.30 -30.00 14.52
N LEU A 74 12.04 -31.30 14.51
CA LEU A 74 11.06 -31.94 13.65
C LEU A 74 10.37 -33.05 14.42
N HIS A 75 9.07 -33.21 14.22
CA HIS A 75 8.30 -34.34 14.73
C HIS A 75 7.43 -34.92 13.61
N PHE A 76 7.63 -36.21 13.36
CA PHE A 76 6.85 -36.96 12.38
C PHE A 76 5.91 -37.92 13.08
N GLN A 77 4.60 -37.70 12.96
CA GLN A 77 3.59 -38.56 13.54
C GLN A 77 3.08 -39.55 12.48
N ILE A 78 3.47 -40.82 12.64
CA ILE A 78 3.14 -41.89 11.68
C ILE A 78 1.63 -42.13 11.63
N VAL A 79 0.97 -42.22 12.80
CA VAL A 79 -0.47 -42.55 12.90
C VAL A 79 -1.36 -41.47 12.31
N GLY A 80 -0.96 -40.21 12.36
CA GLY A 80 -1.70 -39.06 11.79
C GLY A 80 -1.22 -38.66 10.41
N LEU A 81 -0.13 -39.23 9.91
CA LEU A 81 0.57 -38.80 8.69
C LEU A 81 0.83 -37.29 8.70
N SER A 82 1.29 -36.79 9.83
CA SER A 82 1.58 -35.38 10.02
C SER A 82 3.05 -35.11 10.30
N LEU A 83 3.53 -33.97 9.83
CA LEU A 83 4.90 -33.50 10.00
C LEU A 83 4.86 -32.11 10.63
N THR A 84 5.53 -31.93 11.75
CA THR A 84 5.66 -30.65 12.41
C THR A 84 7.12 -30.22 12.43
N LEU A 85 7.43 -29.08 11.81
CA LEU A 85 8.72 -28.43 11.89
C LEU A 85 8.67 -27.37 12.98
N LYS A 86 9.66 -27.36 13.87
CA LYS A 86 9.75 -26.43 15.01
C LYS A 86 10.98 -25.54 14.86
N GLY A 87 10.77 -24.22 14.91
CA GLY A 87 11.83 -23.24 14.92
C GLY A 87 12.58 -23.10 13.58
N LEU A 88 11.95 -23.44 12.45
CA LEU A 88 12.58 -23.26 11.14
C LEU A 88 12.90 -21.78 10.93
N THR A 89 14.16 -21.47 10.70
CA THR A 89 14.65 -20.12 10.40
C THR A 89 15.34 -20.10 9.07
N VAL A 90 15.13 -19.01 8.32
CA VAL A 90 15.79 -18.76 7.05
C VAL A 90 16.56 -17.45 7.15
N SER A 91 17.86 -17.51 6.91
CA SER A 91 18.77 -16.37 6.98
C SER A 91 19.50 -16.17 5.66
N GLN A 92 19.85 -14.95 5.38
CA GLN A 92 20.73 -14.60 4.27
C GLN A 92 22.17 -14.91 4.67
N GLN A 93 22.93 -15.58 3.80
CA GLN A 93 24.34 -15.95 4.13
C GLN A 93 25.24 -14.73 4.32
N ALA A 94 24.99 -13.65 3.55
CA ALA A 94 25.74 -12.40 3.65
C ALA A 94 25.41 -11.61 4.94
N ASN A 95 24.18 -11.71 5.44
CA ASN A 95 23.66 -11.02 6.62
C ASN A 95 22.75 -11.98 7.40
N PRO A 96 23.30 -12.88 8.21
CA PRO A 96 22.51 -13.93 8.86
C PRO A 96 21.55 -13.41 9.94
N ASP A 97 21.87 -12.29 10.57
CA ASP A 97 21.09 -11.66 11.63
C ASP A 97 20.61 -10.25 11.24
N PRO A 98 19.34 -9.96 11.43
CA PRO A 98 18.25 -10.86 11.82
C PRO A 98 17.80 -11.74 10.65
N PRO A 99 17.24 -12.94 10.92
CA PRO A 99 16.74 -13.83 9.88
C PRO A 99 15.62 -13.18 9.08
N ILE A 100 15.51 -13.55 7.80
CA ILE A 100 14.48 -13.03 6.89
C ILE A 100 13.13 -13.70 7.10
N ALA A 101 13.11 -14.94 7.60
CA ALA A 101 11.89 -15.63 7.95
C ALA A 101 12.11 -16.56 9.15
N GLN A 102 11.11 -16.61 10.03
CA GLN A 102 11.06 -17.50 11.18
C GLN A 102 9.68 -18.17 11.21
N PHE A 103 9.70 -19.48 11.41
CA PHE A 103 8.50 -20.29 11.52
C PHE A 103 8.58 -21.09 12.82
N PRO A 104 8.06 -20.55 13.94
CA PRO A 104 8.08 -21.23 15.23
C PRO A 104 7.44 -22.62 15.16
N VAL A 105 6.29 -22.72 14.50
CA VAL A 105 5.61 -23.99 14.22
C VAL A 105 5.08 -23.97 12.78
N LEU A 106 5.46 -25.01 12.04
CA LEU A 106 4.97 -25.27 10.70
C LEU A 106 4.45 -26.69 10.66
N HIS A 107 3.15 -26.85 10.60
CA HIS A 107 2.47 -28.13 10.63
C HIS A 107 1.97 -28.53 9.25
N PHE A 108 2.26 -29.75 8.85
CA PHE A 108 1.74 -30.38 7.65
C PHE A 108 0.92 -31.60 8.08
N GLY A 109 -0.33 -31.66 7.63
CA GLY A 109 -1.25 -32.75 7.92
C GLY A 109 -1.91 -33.31 6.70
N LEU A 110 -2.28 -34.60 6.77
CA LEU A 110 -3.16 -35.24 5.80
C LEU A 110 -4.52 -35.51 6.46
N HIS A 111 -5.58 -35.10 5.82
CA HIS A 111 -6.95 -35.38 6.28
C HIS A 111 -7.30 -36.87 6.09
N TRP A 112 -7.09 -37.69 7.13
CA TRP A 112 -7.35 -39.12 7.11
C TRP A 112 -8.80 -39.48 6.72
N ARG A 113 -9.79 -38.63 7.09
CA ARG A 113 -11.20 -38.82 6.68
C ARG A 113 -11.39 -38.62 5.18
N ALA A 114 -10.59 -37.77 4.53
CA ALA A 114 -10.61 -37.60 3.09
C ALA A 114 -9.95 -38.79 2.39
N ILE A 115 -8.88 -39.34 2.98
CA ILE A 115 -8.19 -40.55 2.47
C ILE A 115 -9.15 -41.75 2.46
N LEU A 116 -9.97 -41.92 3.49
CA LEU A 116 -11.02 -42.97 3.54
C LEU A 116 -12.07 -42.81 2.44
N ARG A 117 -12.21 -41.60 1.88
CA ARG A 117 -13.10 -41.29 0.74
C ARG A 117 -12.37 -41.28 -0.60
N GLY A 118 -11.13 -41.80 -0.66
CA GLY A 118 -10.30 -41.81 -1.85
C GLY A 118 -9.73 -40.46 -2.28
N LYS A 119 -9.69 -39.45 -1.38
CA LYS A 119 -9.14 -38.11 -1.66
C LYS A 119 -7.93 -37.87 -0.77
N VAL A 120 -6.82 -37.41 -1.35
CA VAL A 120 -5.67 -36.92 -0.61
C VAL A 120 -5.81 -35.40 -0.44
N VAL A 121 -6.03 -34.96 0.79
CA VAL A 121 -6.14 -33.55 1.16
C VAL A 121 -4.99 -33.22 2.10
N ALA A 122 -4.16 -32.29 1.71
CA ALA A 122 -3.02 -31.83 2.48
C ALA A 122 -3.30 -30.43 3.03
N GLU A 123 -3.01 -30.23 4.30
CA GLU A 123 -3.15 -28.97 5.01
C GLU A 123 -1.81 -28.49 5.51
N VAL A 124 -1.59 -27.19 5.42
CA VAL A 124 -0.42 -26.51 5.97
C VAL A 124 -0.90 -25.44 6.95
N GLU A 125 -0.43 -25.51 8.17
CA GLU A 125 -0.71 -24.55 9.22
C GLU A 125 0.59 -23.92 9.72
N LEU A 126 0.65 -22.58 9.71
CA LEU A 126 1.76 -21.80 10.24
C LEU A 126 1.28 -21.04 11.48
N GLU A 127 1.92 -21.31 12.61
CA GLU A 127 1.65 -20.58 13.85
C GLU A 127 2.74 -19.53 14.07
N ARG A 128 2.31 -18.28 14.20
CA ARG A 128 3.15 -17.11 14.46
C ARG A 128 4.36 -16.97 13.54
N PRO A 129 4.20 -17.15 12.21
CA PRO A 129 5.30 -16.93 11.30
C PRO A 129 5.71 -15.46 11.32
N GLU A 130 7.02 -15.21 11.27
CA GLU A 130 7.59 -13.88 11.15
C GLU A 130 8.36 -13.78 9.84
N VAL A 131 8.01 -12.81 9.01
CA VAL A 131 8.69 -12.53 7.74
C VAL A 131 9.19 -11.09 7.76
N ARG A 132 10.45 -10.91 7.39
CA ARG A 132 11.12 -9.61 7.33
C ARG A 132 11.61 -9.33 5.91
N ILE A 133 11.16 -8.23 5.35
CA ILE A 133 11.60 -7.71 4.04
C ILE A 133 12.37 -6.42 4.31
N ASP A 134 13.69 -6.45 4.13
CA ASP A 134 14.56 -5.26 4.25
C ASP A 134 15.09 -4.87 2.87
N LEU A 135 14.60 -3.75 2.33
CA LEU A 135 15.00 -3.27 1.01
C LEU A 135 16.48 -2.89 0.90
N ARG A 136 17.16 -2.62 2.00
CA ARG A 136 18.60 -2.33 1.99
C ARG A 136 19.37 -3.60 1.69
N GLN A 137 19.00 -4.70 2.37
CA GLN A 137 19.54 -6.03 2.10
C GLN A 137 19.21 -6.48 0.68
N TYR A 138 17.97 -6.25 0.23
CA TYR A 138 17.52 -6.56 -1.12
C TYR A 138 18.32 -5.83 -2.21
N ARG A 139 18.69 -4.56 -2.02
CA ARG A 139 19.53 -3.81 -2.97
C ARG A 139 20.94 -4.37 -3.08
N THR A 140 21.51 -4.80 -1.97
CA THR A 140 22.81 -5.49 -1.95
C THR A 140 22.72 -6.83 -2.71
N GLU A 141 21.60 -7.53 -2.57
CA GLU A 141 21.34 -8.76 -3.30
C GLU A 141 21.08 -8.57 -4.80
N ALA A 142 20.39 -7.49 -5.19
CA ALA A 142 20.13 -7.17 -6.59
C ALA A 142 21.43 -6.88 -7.37
N ALA A 143 22.50 -6.49 -6.69
CA ALA A 143 23.84 -6.38 -7.25
C ALA A 143 24.55 -7.75 -7.41
N SER A 144 23.97 -8.85 -6.88
CA SER A 144 24.51 -10.21 -7.03
C SER A 144 24.26 -10.75 -8.45
N PRO A 145 25.18 -11.52 -9.01
CA PRO A 145 25.03 -12.10 -10.34
C PRO A 145 23.93 -13.17 -10.45
N VAL A 146 23.35 -13.61 -9.32
CA VAL A 146 22.28 -14.64 -9.30
C VAL A 146 20.91 -13.95 -9.25
N PRO A 147 20.08 -14.06 -10.30
CA PRO A 147 18.71 -13.54 -10.30
C PRO A 147 17.86 -14.16 -9.18
N ILE A 148 16.92 -13.38 -8.63
CA ILE A 148 16.06 -13.83 -7.52
C ILE A 148 15.29 -15.10 -7.84
N LYS A 149 14.84 -15.25 -9.08
CA LYS A 149 14.13 -16.46 -9.58
C LYS A 149 14.99 -17.72 -9.55
N GLU A 150 16.32 -17.59 -9.60
CA GLU A 150 17.27 -18.71 -9.62
C GLU A 150 17.81 -19.05 -8.24
N ARG A 151 17.30 -18.43 -7.17
CA ARG A 151 17.78 -18.64 -5.79
C ARG A 151 17.20 -19.87 -5.10
N GLY A 152 16.36 -20.63 -5.81
CA GLY A 152 15.89 -21.94 -5.35
C GLY A 152 14.77 -21.91 -4.31
N TRP A 153 14.10 -20.79 -4.07
CA TRP A 153 13.03 -20.67 -3.09
C TRP A 153 11.87 -21.62 -3.36
N GLN A 154 11.41 -21.71 -4.62
CA GLN A 154 10.31 -22.59 -4.99
C GLN A 154 10.69 -24.05 -4.75
N GLN A 155 11.88 -24.46 -5.18
CA GLN A 155 12.41 -25.81 -4.97
C GLN A 155 12.60 -26.13 -3.47
N ALA A 156 12.99 -25.14 -2.64
CA ALA A 156 13.11 -25.33 -1.20
C ALA A 156 11.74 -25.56 -0.55
N VAL A 157 10.71 -24.83 -0.95
CA VAL A 157 9.33 -25.06 -0.47
C VAL A 157 8.81 -26.42 -0.92
N GLU A 158 9.01 -26.79 -2.18
CA GLU A 158 8.64 -28.10 -2.71
C GLU A 158 9.39 -29.25 -2.01
N ALA A 159 10.64 -29.02 -1.59
CA ALA A 159 11.44 -30.01 -0.86
C ALA A 159 10.90 -30.27 0.56
N ILE A 160 10.27 -29.27 1.19
CA ILE A 160 9.64 -29.43 2.52
C ILE A 160 8.41 -30.34 2.41
N TYR A 161 7.60 -30.15 1.39
CA TYR A 161 6.35 -30.87 1.24
C TYR A 161 6.03 -31.18 -0.22
N PRO A 162 6.25 -32.43 -0.67
CA PRO A 162 6.04 -32.82 -2.06
C PRO A 162 4.58 -33.06 -2.45
N PHE A 163 3.64 -32.85 -1.53
CA PHE A 163 2.21 -33.08 -1.76
C PHE A 163 1.50 -31.79 -2.15
N LYS A 164 0.42 -31.93 -2.90
CA LYS A 164 -0.44 -30.81 -3.28
C LYS A 164 -1.16 -30.24 -2.07
N ILE A 165 -0.92 -28.99 -1.75
CA ILE A 165 -1.57 -28.29 -0.66
C ILE A 165 -3.00 -27.96 -1.08
N ASP A 166 -3.99 -28.36 -0.29
CA ASP A 166 -5.40 -28.03 -0.49
C ASP A 166 -5.85 -26.87 0.40
N ALA A 167 -5.28 -26.77 1.62
CA ALA A 167 -5.59 -25.71 2.57
C ALA A 167 -4.31 -25.14 3.19
N LEU A 168 -4.29 -23.82 3.34
CA LEU A 168 -3.25 -23.07 4.03
C LEU A 168 -3.90 -22.22 5.11
N SER A 169 -3.40 -22.35 6.35
CA SER A 169 -3.78 -21.52 7.48
C SER A 169 -2.55 -20.82 8.05
N ILE A 170 -2.63 -19.52 8.25
CA ILE A 170 -1.66 -18.74 9.00
C ILE A 170 -2.37 -18.16 10.21
N ARG A 171 -1.81 -18.34 11.40
CA ARG A 171 -2.34 -17.81 12.66
C ARG A 171 -1.32 -16.90 13.31
N ASP A 172 -1.75 -15.70 13.64
CA ASP A 172 -0.99 -14.67 14.36
C ASP A 172 0.38 -14.36 13.72
N GLY A 173 0.43 -14.30 12.38
CA GLY A 173 1.64 -13.97 11.65
C GLY A 173 2.05 -12.51 11.78
N THR A 174 3.34 -12.24 11.54
CA THR A 174 3.91 -10.89 11.50
C THR A 174 4.70 -10.70 10.21
N LEU A 175 4.40 -9.62 9.49
CA LEU A 175 5.17 -9.16 8.34
C LEU A 175 5.79 -7.81 8.67
N THR A 176 7.11 -7.73 8.59
CA THR A 176 7.88 -6.49 8.80
C THR A 176 8.53 -6.07 7.49
N TYR A 177 8.25 -4.84 7.06
CA TYR A 177 8.86 -4.24 5.87
C TYR A 177 9.68 -3.03 6.26
N ILE A 178 10.96 -3.01 5.89
CA ILE A 178 11.91 -1.92 6.15
C ILE A 178 12.33 -1.32 4.82
N ASP A 179 12.04 -0.04 4.66
CA ASP A 179 12.44 0.69 3.45
C ASP A 179 13.84 1.30 3.58
N GLN A 180 13.96 2.41 4.30
CA GLN A 180 15.24 3.13 4.50
C GLN A 180 15.56 3.29 5.99
N ASP A 181 14.55 3.39 6.82
CA ASP A 181 14.66 3.63 8.25
C ASP A 181 14.32 2.34 9.03
N PRO A 182 15.32 1.65 9.61
CA PRO A 182 15.10 0.44 10.39
C PRO A 182 14.36 0.70 11.71
N GLU A 183 14.40 1.93 12.23
CA GLU A 183 13.73 2.32 13.46
C GLU A 183 12.22 2.50 13.27
N ARG A 184 11.78 2.60 12.00
CA ARG A 184 10.37 2.80 11.65
C ARG A 184 9.89 1.80 10.61
N PRO A 185 9.88 0.50 10.95
CA PRO A 185 9.40 -0.52 10.04
C PRO A 185 7.88 -0.44 9.87
N LEU A 186 7.42 -0.74 8.68
CA LEU A 186 6.01 -1.00 8.43
C LEU A 186 5.68 -2.42 8.89
N ARG A 187 4.74 -2.57 9.82
CA ARG A 187 4.39 -3.87 10.41
C ARG A 187 2.92 -4.21 10.19
N LEU A 188 2.70 -5.42 9.68
CA LEU A 188 1.44 -6.12 9.77
C LEU A 188 1.57 -7.15 10.88
N THR A 189 0.65 -7.15 11.83
CA THR A 189 0.67 -8.07 12.98
C THR A 189 -0.68 -8.76 13.10
N ARG A 190 -0.74 -9.84 13.86
CA ARG A 190 -1.96 -10.65 13.99
C ARG A 190 -2.53 -11.02 12.61
N LEU A 191 -1.62 -11.36 11.68
CA LEU A 191 -2.00 -11.77 10.34
C LEU A 191 -2.58 -13.19 10.41
N ASN A 192 -3.87 -13.29 10.11
CA ASN A 192 -4.59 -14.54 9.98
C ASN A 192 -4.98 -14.70 8.52
N LEU A 193 -4.62 -15.83 7.94
CA LEU A 193 -4.94 -16.18 6.56
C LEU A 193 -5.54 -17.58 6.54
N GLU A 194 -6.66 -17.72 5.88
CA GLU A 194 -7.25 -19.00 5.52
C GLU A 194 -7.39 -19.06 4.00
N ALA A 195 -6.81 -20.07 3.38
CA ALA A 195 -6.92 -20.30 1.95
C ALA A 195 -7.25 -21.77 1.68
N SER A 196 -8.12 -22.01 0.72
CA SER A 196 -8.56 -23.35 0.36
C SER A 196 -8.50 -23.57 -1.13
N ASN A 197 -8.46 -24.86 -1.52
CA ASN A 197 -8.40 -25.29 -2.92
C ASN A 197 -7.14 -24.79 -3.66
N ILE A 198 -5.99 -24.78 -2.98
CA ILE A 198 -4.69 -24.39 -3.53
C ILE A 198 -4.18 -25.53 -4.41
N ARG A 199 -4.91 -25.87 -5.44
CA ARG A 199 -4.55 -26.95 -6.34
C ARG A 199 -3.91 -26.41 -7.60
N ASN A 200 -2.88 -27.13 -8.07
CA ASN A 200 -2.35 -26.96 -9.42
C ASN A 200 -3.31 -27.61 -10.44
N VAL A 201 -4.59 -27.26 -10.37
CA VAL A 201 -5.58 -27.71 -11.35
C VAL A 201 -5.86 -26.55 -12.28
N ARG A 202 -5.26 -26.60 -13.46
CA ARG A 202 -5.64 -25.72 -14.57
C ARG A 202 -7.07 -26.10 -15.00
N LEU A 203 -8.06 -25.50 -14.37
CA LEU A 203 -9.44 -25.53 -14.85
C LEU A 203 -9.58 -24.46 -15.93
N PRO A 204 -9.90 -24.82 -17.19
CA PRO A 204 -9.94 -23.86 -18.29
C PRO A 204 -10.93 -22.72 -18.14
N LYS A 205 -11.84 -22.78 -17.16
CA LYS A 205 -12.90 -21.80 -16.92
C LYS A 205 -12.75 -20.99 -15.63
N ASN A 206 -11.83 -21.34 -14.73
CA ASN A 206 -11.65 -20.61 -13.48
C ASN A 206 -10.21 -20.10 -13.38
N VAL A 207 -10.05 -18.78 -13.57
CA VAL A 207 -8.75 -18.11 -13.56
C VAL A 207 -8.19 -18.07 -12.13
N TYR A 208 -9.07 -18.03 -11.11
CA TYR A 208 -8.72 -17.94 -9.69
C TYR A 208 -9.39 -19.09 -8.91
N PRO A 209 -8.75 -20.28 -8.84
CA PRO A 209 -9.38 -21.48 -8.30
C PRO A 209 -9.44 -21.54 -6.77
N SER A 210 -8.60 -20.78 -6.07
CA SER A 210 -8.46 -20.82 -4.61
C SER A 210 -9.24 -19.70 -3.96
N SER A 211 -10.07 -20.00 -2.97
CA SER A 211 -10.67 -18.96 -2.12
C SER A 211 -9.73 -18.62 -0.96
N PHE A 212 -9.69 -17.37 -0.55
CA PHE A 212 -8.93 -16.96 0.62
C PHE A 212 -9.61 -15.83 1.39
N HIS A 213 -9.32 -15.79 2.68
CA HIS A 213 -9.67 -14.72 3.61
C HIS A 213 -8.45 -14.38 4.45
N MET A 214 -8.10 -13.10 4.51
CA MET A 214 -6.97 -12.60 5.30
C MET A 214 -7.41 -11.41 6.14
N GLU A 215 -7.07 -11.44 7.41
CA GLU A 215 -7.24 -10.32 8.33
C GLU A 215 -5.93 -10.00 9.01
N THR A 216 -5.63 -8.71 9.21
CA THR A 216 -4.39 -8.27 9.84
C THR A 216 -4.57 -6.92 10.54
N ALA A 217 -3.81 -6.71 11.60
CA ALA A 217 -3.62 -5.37 12.17
C ALA A 217 -2.51 -4.66 11.41
N ILE A 218 -2.79 -3.42 11.00
CA ILE A 218 -1.88 -2.57 10.23
C ILE A 218 -1.35 -1.49 11.16
N PHE A 219 -0.03 -1.47 11.39
CA PHE A 219 0.66 -0.48 12.22
C PHE A 219 0.05 -0.34 13.62
N GLY A 220 -0.37 -1.45 14.20
CA GLY A 220 -0.91 -1.53 15.55
C GLY A 220 -2.39 -1.14 15.71
N THR A 221 -2.86 -0.11 15.04
CA THR A 221 -4.24 0.44 15.22
C THR A 221 -5.14 0.28 14.01
N GLY A 222 -4.59 0.22 12.81
CA GLY A 222 -5.35 -0.04 11.59
C GLY A 222 -5.74 -1.50 11.47
N ARG A 223 -6.78 -1.78 10.70
CA ARG A 223 -7.25 -3.13 10.36
C ARG A 223 -7.32 -3.28 8.85
N GLY A 224 -6.86 -4.41 8.34
CA GLY A 224 -6.98 -4.81 6.94
C GLY A 224 -7.69 -6.14 6.80
N ILE A 225 -8.64 -6.22 5.88
CA ILE A 225 -9.32 -7.44 5.49
C ILE A 225 -9.20 -7.58 3.99
N VAL A 226 -8.78 -8.74 3.53
CA VAL A 226 -8.71 -9.09 2.10
C VAL A 226 -9.40 -10.43 1.91
N GLU A 227 -10.44 -10.46 1.09
CA GLU A 227 -11.21 -11.68 0.82
C GLU A 227 -11.46 -11.84 -0.68
N GLY A 228 -11.37 -13.04 -1.18
CA GLY A 228 -11.59 -13.26 -2.59
C GLY A 228 -11.05 -14.60 -3.09
N ASN A 229 -10.59 -14.56 -4.32
CA ASN A 229 -10.06 -15.73 -5.00
C ASN A 229 -8.65 -15.47 -5.52
N ALA A 230 -7.83 -16.51 -5.56
CA ALA A 230 -6.45 -16.43 -6.00
C ALA A 230 -6.07 -17.62 -6.90
N ASN A 231 -5.04 -17.41 -7.69
CA ASN A 231 -4.25 -18.45 -8.32
C ASN A 231 -2.82 -18.34 -7.80
N PHE A 232 -2.52 -19.11 -6.75
CA PHE A 232 -1.20 -19.08 -6.10
C PHE A 232 -0.07 -19.65 -6.95
N LEU A 233 -0.43 -20.34 -8.05
CA LEU A 233 0.50 -21.03 -8.94
C LEU A 233 0.60 -20.37 -10.33
N ALA A 234 0.01 -19.18 -10.50
CA ALA A 234 0.14 -18.45 -11.75
C ALA A 234 1.55 -17.92 -11.96
N GLU A 235 2.06 -17.99 -13.17
CA GLU A 235 3.36 -17.45 -13.56
C GLU A 235 3.18 -16.18 -14.42
N PRO A 236 4.04 -15.19 -14.31
CA PRO A 236 5.27 -15.08 -13.52
C PRO A 236 5.05 -14.67 -12.04
N HIS A 237 3.83 -14.42 -11.64
CA HIS A 237 3.44 -14.07 -10.27
C HIS A 237 2.01 -14.56 -9.99
N LEU A 238 1.68 -14.68 -8.73
CA LEU A 238 0.33 -15.08 -8.30
C LEU A 238 -0.75 -14.17 -8.89
N GLY A 239 -1.93 -14.74 -9.15
CA GLY A 239 -3.13 -14.00 -9.56
C GLY A 239 -4.07 -13.83 -8.37
N ILE A 240 -4.66 -12.64 -8.21
CA ILE A 240 -5.62 -12.31 -7.15
C ILE A 240 -6.78 -11.55 -7.76
N ASP A 241 -8.01 -11.90 -7.37
CA ASP A 241 -9.24 -11.12 -7.51
C ASP A 241 -9.90 -11.07 -6.14
N ALA A 242 -9.78 -9.91 -5.49
CA ALA A 242 -10.16 -9.77 -4.09
C ALA A 242 -10.79 -8.43 -3.76
N ARG A 243 -11.65 -8.42 -2.75
CA ARG A 243 -12.11 -7.23 -2.04
C ARG A 243 -11.13 -6.88 -0.95
N LEU A 244 -10.74 -5.62 -0.89
CA LEU A 244 -9.90 -5.04 0.15
C LEU A 244 -10.75 -4.10 1.01
N THR A 245 -10.66 -4.22 2.33
CA THR A 245 -11.19 -3.27 3.29
C THR A 245 -10.08 -2.84 4.24
N LEU A 246 -9.86 -1.54 4.35
CA LEU A 246 -8.87 -0.93 5.24
C LEU A 246 -9.60 0.01 6.19
N GLU A 247 -9.34 -0.11 7.48
CA GLU A 247 -9.99 0.68 8.52
C GLU A 247 -8.94 1.40 9.37
N LYS A 248 -9.07 2.71 9.49
CA LYS A 248 -8.28 3.58 10.38
C LYS A 248 -6.76 3.34 10.32
N VAL A 249 -6.22 3.11 9.11
CA VAL A 249 -4.78 2.91 8.92
C VAL A 249 -4.05 4.22 9.17
N PRO A 250 -3.10 4.28 10.12
CA PRO A 250 -2.39 5.53 10.43
C PRO A 250 -1.40 5.87 9.33
N LEU A 251 -1.46 7.13 8.86
CA LEU A 251 -0.68 7.60 7.72
C LEU A 251 0.77 7.97 8.07
N GLU A 252 1.06 8.31 9.32
CA GLU A 252 2.41 8.69 9.76
C GLU A 252 3.46 7.58 9.58
N TYR A 253 3.04 6.33 9.57
CA TYR A 253 3.93 5.19 9.31
C TYR A 253 4.46 5.17 7.87
N PHE A 254 3.75 5.80 6.92
CA PHE A 254 4.22 5.91 5.54
C PHE A 254 5.26 7.02 5.34
N LYS A 255 5.59 7.80 6.38
CA LYS A 255 6.57 8.89 6.29
C LYS A 255 7.88 8.51 5.57
N PRO A 256 8.53 7.37 5.86
CA PRO A 256 9.75 6.97 5.16
C PRO A 256 9.53 6.72 3.65
N VAL A 257 8.37 6.19 3.30
CA VAL A 257 8.02 5.86 1.90
C VAL A 257 7.73 7.12 1.10
N VAL A 258 6.91 8.02 1.64
CA VAL A 258 6.50 9.25 0.95
C VAL A 258 7.59 10.32 0.94
N ALA A 259 8.54 10.27 1.86
CA ALA A 259 9.70 11.17 1.86
C ALA A 259 10.50 11.14 0.55
N ARG A 260 10.45 10.03 -0.19
CA ARG A 260 11.05 9.93 -1.54
C ARG A 260 10.42 10.86 -2.55
N THR A 261 9.19 11.29 -2.33
CA THR A 261 8.44 12.21 -3.18
C THR A 261 8.43 13.63 -2.63
N ASN A 262 9.30 13.94 -1.66
CA ASN A 262 9.37 15.21 -0.93
C ASN A 262 8.11 15.53 -0.12
N LEU A 263 7.31 14.51 0.19
CA LEU A 263 6.15 14.65 1.04
C LEU A 263 6.52 14.33 2.50
N SER A 264 6.02 15.13 3.41
CA SER A 264 6.11 14.93 4.86
C SER A 264 4.71 14.76 5.42
N ILE A 265 4.37 13.56 5.87
CA ILE A 265 3.12 13.26 6.56
C ILE A 265 3.38 13.29 8.05
N ARG A 266 2.60 14.07 8.81
CA ARG A 266 2.72 14.16 10.27
C ARG A 266 1.66 13.35 11.00
N SER A 267 0.45 13.34 10.49
CA SER A 267 -0.70 12.67 11.11
C SER A 267 -1.72 12.23 10.07
N GLY A 268 -2.75 11.55 10.51
CA GLY A 268 -3.92 11.21 9.73
C GLY A 268 -4.24 9.73 9.75
N THR A 269 -5.48 9.42 9.42
CA THR A 269 -5.97 8.05 9.26
C THR A 269 -6.62 7.87 7.91
N PHE A 270 -6.47 6.68 7.37
CA PHE A 270 -7.01 6.26 6.10
C PHE A 270 -7.99 5.10 6.28
N THR A 271 -9.15 5.21 5.69
CA THR A 271 -10.17 4.16 5.62
C THR A 271 -10.61 4.01 4.17
N GLY A 272 -10.70 2.80 3.68
CA GLY A 272 -11.10 2.59 2.29
C GLY A 272 -11.49 1.16 1.99
N SER A 273 -12.27 0.99 0.94
CA SER A 273 -12.67 -0.32 0.44
C SER A 273 -12.68 -0.33 -1.09
N GLY A 274 -12.44 -1.51 -1.65
CA GLY A 274 -12.43 -1.66 -3.09
C GLY A 274 -12.18 -3.09 -3.55
N ARG A 275 -11.99 -3.26 -4.85
CA ARG A 275 -11.61 -4.51 -5.50
C ARG A 275 -10.26 -4.36 -6.16
N ILE A 276 -9.44 -5.35 -6.00
CA ILE A 276 -8.14 -5.46 -6.65
C ILE A 276 -8.16 -6.74 -7.48
N GLU A 277 -7.86 -6.61 -8.77
CA GLU A 277 -7.58 -7.73 -9.63
C GLU A 277 -6.16 -7.58 -10.17
N TYR A 278 -5.29 -8.49 -9.80
CA TYR A 278 -3.90 -8.49 -10.17
C TYR A 278 -3.50 -9.88 -10.67
N ALA A 279 -3.19 -9.96 -11.94
CA ALA A 279 -2.77 -11.19 -12.59
C ALA A 279 -1.78 -10.86 -13.71
N PRO A 280 -1.08 -11.84 -14.30
CA PRO A 280 -0.09 -11.59 -15.35
C PRO A 280 -0.58 -10.70 -16.49
N ASN A 281 -1.85 -10.81 -16.86
CA ASN A 281 -2.46 -10.07 -17.98
C ASN A 281 -3.50 -9.02 -17.57
N VAL A 282 -3.77 -8.87 -16.25
CA VAL A 282 -4.80 -7.97 -15.74
C VAL A 282 -4.27 -7.27 -14.50
N LYS A 283 -4.36 -5.96 -14.50
CA LYS A 283 -4.03 -5.12 -13.35
C LYS A 283 -5.12 -4.07 -13.19
N VAL A 284 -6.07 -4.33 -12.30
CA VAL A 284 -7.21 -3.45 -12.03
C VAL A 284 -7.24 -3.15 -10.54
N THR A 285 -7.31 -1.86 -10.21
CA THR A 285 -7.58 -1.40 -8.85
C THR A 285 -8.77 -0.48 -8.90
N HIS A 286 -9.88 -0.93 -8.31
CA HIS A 286 -11.11 -0.17 -8.23
C HIS A 286 -11.47 0.05 -6.77
N LEU A 287 -11.26 1.27 -6.29
CA LEU A 287 -11.59 1.69 -4.94
C LEU A 287 -12.94 2.41 -4.95
N GLY A 288 -13.91 1.91 -4.21
CA GLY A 288 -15.24 2.50 -4.12
C GLY A 288 -15.21 3.77 -3.30
N ASP A 289 -14.92 3.62 -2.02
CA ASP A 289 -14.87 4.72 -1.05
C ASP A 289 -13.51 4.80 -0.39
N LEU A 290 -12.93 6.00 -0.41
CA LEU A 290 -11.75 6.36 0.34
C LEU A 290 -12.05 7.54 1.25
N THR A 291 -11.67 7.45 2.52
CA THR A 291 -11.78 8.56 3.47
C THR A 291 -10.44 8.74 4.18
N ILE A 292 -9.95 9.96 4.18
CA ILE A 292 -8.76 10.37 4.90
C ILE A 292 -9.17 11.44 5.91
N GLN A 293 -8.82 11.25 7.18
CA GLN A 293 -9.21 12.14 8.26
C GLN A 293 -7.99 12.68 8.99
N GLY A 294 -8.00 13.98 9.30
CA GLY A 294 -6.99 14.62 10.13
C GLY A 294 -5.57 14.52 9.56
N MET A 295 -5.44 14.41 8.24
CA MET A 295 -4.13 14.32 7.60
C MET A 295 -3.44 15.66 7.61
N GLU A 296 -2.20 15.68 8.11
CA GLU A 296 -1.29 16.79 7.93
C GLU A 296 -0.17 16.38 6.98
N ILE A 297 -0.15 16.98 5.80
CA ILE A 297 0.83 16.70 4.76
C ILE A 297 1.42 17.98 4.20
N ASP A 298 2.74 18.00 4.08
CA ASP A 298 3.48 19.08 3.43
C ASP A 298 4.37 18.55 2.32
N TYR A 299 4.41 19.27 1.22
CA TYR A 299 5.46 19.15 0.24
C TYR A 299 6.66 19.98 0.68
N VAL A 300 7.82 19.35 0.84
CA VAL A 300 9.03 20.01 1.33
C VAL A 300 10.01 20.24 0.19
N HIS A 301 10.26 21.52 -0.11
CA HIS A 301 11.29 21.94 -1.05
C HIS A 301 12.54 22.38 -0.29
N SER A 302 13.68 21.74 -0.59
CA SER A 302 14.97 22.06 0.02
C SER A 302 16.08 21.97 -1.02
N ALA A 303 17.27 22.48 -0.73
CA ALA A 303 18.43 22.36 -1.61
C ALA A 303 18.77 20.89 -1.92
N ARG A 304 18.54 19.98 -0.97
CA ARG A 304 18.74 18.53 -1.16
C ARG A 304 17.72 17.91 -2.09
N THR A 305 16.49 18.40 -2.09
CA THR A 305 15.40 17.86 -2.92
C THR A 305 15.39 18.42 -4.33
N ALA A 306 15.92 19.62 -4.55
CA ALA A 306 15.90 20.32 -5.85
C ALA A 306 16.60 19.51 -6.97
N GLU A 307 17.71 18.85 -6.67
CA GLU A 307 18.40 18.02 -7.66
C GLU A 307 17.65 16.70 -7.96
N ALA A 308 17.07 16.09 -6.94
CA ALA A 308 16.22 14.90 -7.09
C ALA A 308 14.91 15.23 -7.82
N GLU A 309 14.35 16.41 -7.61
CA GLU A 309 13.19 16.93 -8.34
C GLU A 309 13.50 17.11 -9.82
N LYS A 310 14.66 17.70 -10.13
CA LYS A 310 15.13 17.86 -11.51
C LYS A 310 15.34 16.50 -12.19
N LYS A 311 16.03 15.56 -11.54
CA LYS A 311 16.24 14.20 -12.08
C LYS A 311 14.92 13.45 -12.29
N ARG A 312 13.96 13.63 -11.38
CA ARG A 312 12.61 13.04 -11.56
C ARG A 312 11.85 13.69 -12.72
N ALA A 313 11.92 15.00 -12.87
CA ALA A 313 11.31 15.70 -14.01
C ALA A 313 11.93 15.24 -15.35
N GLU A 314 13.24 15.02 -15.39
CA GLU A 314 13.96 14.50 -16.56
C GLU A 314 13.65 13.01 -16.80
N ALA A 315 13.61 12.18 -15.75
CA ALA A 315 13.28 10.76 -15.83
C ALA A 315 11.82 10.53 -16.25
N VAL A 316 10.91 11.34 -15.75
CA VAL A 316 9.51 11.33 -16.15
C VAL A 316 9.38 11.75 -17.62
N GLY A 317 10.13 12.75 -18.09
CA GLY A 317 10.19 13.13 -19.49
C GLY A 317 10.70 12.02 -20.42
N LYS A 318 11.61 11.15 -19.93
CA LYS A 318 12.09 9.97 -20.66
C LYS A 318 11.10 8.80 -20.59
N ALA A 319 10.55 8.50 -19.42
CA ALA A 319 9.59 7.41 -19.21
C ALA A 319 8.29 7.62 -20.01
N VAL A 320 7.86 8.85 -20.22
CA VAL A 320 6.69 9.17 -21.05
C VAL A 320 6.95 8.94 -22.54
N LYS A 321 8.21 9.05 -23.00
CA LYS A 321 8.55 8.67 -24.38
C LYS A 321 8.58 7.16 -24.62
N GLU A 322 8.79 6.38 -23.56
CA GLU A 322 9.01 4.93 -23.60
C GLU A 322 7.91 4.14 -22.88
N ALA A 323 6.92 4.82 -22.26
CA ALA A 323 5.88 4.16 -21.49
C ALA A 323 5.04 3.25 -22.40
N PRO A 324 5.06 1.94 -22.20
CA PRO A 324 4.04 1.08 -22.76
C PRO A 324 2.69 1.58 -22.22
N LYS A 325 1.65 1.50 -23.04
CA LYS A 325 0.26 1.85 -22.69
C LYS A 325 -0.02 1.35 -21.29
N ALA A 326 -0.48 2.24 -20.40
CA ALA A 326 -0.73 1.90 -19.01
C ALA A 326 -1.57 0.62 -18.91
N GLU A 327 -0.91 -0.49 -18.58
CA GLU A 327 -1.53 -1.82 -18.47
C GLU A 327 -2.42 -1.91 -17.22
N MET A 328 -2.28 -0.94 -16.30
CA MET A 328 -3.02 -0.93 -15.04
C MET A 328 -4.20 0.04 -15.13
N LEU A 329 -5.39 -0.48 -14.89
CA LEU A 329 -6.59 0.33 -14.68
C LEU A 329 -6.67 0.72 -13.20
N PHE A 330 -6.71 2.03 -12.94
CA PHE A 330 -6.92 2.58 -11.60
C PHE A 330 -8.19 3.43 -11.59
N ARG A 331 -9.06 3.21 -10.62
CA ARG A 331 -10.29 3.96 -10.43
C ARG A 331 -10.59 4.16 -8.94
N VAL A 332 -11.04 5.36 -8.60
CA VAL A 332 -11.61 5.70 -7.29
C VAL A 332 -12.97 6.36 -7.52
N ASP A 333 -14.04 5.75 -7.03
CA ASP A 333 -15.38 6.31 -7.22
C ASP A 333 -15.59 7.55 -6.35
N ARG A 334 -15.18 7.49 -5.07
CA ARG A 334 -15.31 8.57 -4.10
C ARG A 334 -14.09 8.67 -3.20
N LEU A 335 -13.48 9.84 -3.16
CA LEU A 335 -12.44 10.21 -2.18
C LEU A 335 -12.95 11.37 -1.33
N ARG A 336 -12.83 11.24 -0.02
CA ARG A 336 -13.14 12.30 0.95
C ARG A 336 -11.91 12.60 1.80
N LEU A 337 -11.54 13.86 1.88
CA LEU A 337 -10.65 14.36 2.91
C LEU A 337 -11.49 15.11 3.92
N THR A 338 -11.23 14.95 5.21
CA THR A 338 -11.96 15.61 6.28
C THR A 338 -10.99 16.18 7.30
N ARG A 339 -11.09 17.48 7.58
CA ARG A 339 -10.24 18.20 8.54
C ARG A 339 -8.75 17.98 8.31
N CYS A 340 -8.33 18.04 7.04
CA CYS A 340 -6.94 17.87 6.65
C CYS A 340 -6.20 19.21 6.61
N SER A 341 -4.87 19.19 6.73
CA SER A 341 -3.99 20.32 6.44
C SER A 341 -3.05 19.91 5.32
N VAL A 342 -3.07 20.66 4.24
CA VAL A 342 -2.22 20.43 3.06
C VAL A 342 -1.36 21.66 2.84
N GLY A 343 -0.05 21.51 2.83
CA GLY A 343 0.86 22.63 2.73
C GLY A 343 2.07 22.38 1.87
N MET A 344 2.84 23.44 1.69
CA MET A 344 4.14 23.44 1.08
C MET A 344 5.10 24.22 1.95
N VAL A 345 6.24 23.62 2.25
CA VAL A 345 7.34 24.23 3.00
C VAL A 345 8.49 24.51 2.03
N ASN A 346 8.95 25.75 1.98
CA ASN A 346 10.17 26.10 1.25
C ASN A 346 11.30 26.34 2.25
N GLU A 347 12.15 25.32 2.42
CA GLU A 347 13.35 25.39 3.25
C GLU A 347 14.55 26.03 2.51
N ASN A 348 14.45 26.23 1.20
CA ASN A 348 15.51 26.79 0.37
C ASN A 348 15.44 28.32 0.27
N ALA A 349 14.39 28.94 0.79
CA ALA A 349 14.27 30.39 0.89
C ALA A 349 15.25 30.94 1.93
N SER A 350 15.64 32.22 1.80
CA SER A 350 16.48 32.90 2.79
C SER A 350 15.90 32.86 4.20
N ARG A 351 14.58 32.82 4.29
CA ARG A 351 13.79 32.49 5.49
C ARG A 351 12.80 31.42 5.10
N PRO A 352 12.83 30.22 5.72
CA PRO A 352 11.85 29.18 5.46
C PRO A 352 10.43 29.67 5.73
N TYR A 353 9.49 29.24 4.88
CA TYR A 353 8.08 29.59 5.05
C TYR A 353 7.20 28.40 4.66
N ARG A 354 5.96 28.43 5.16
CA ARG A 354 4.93 27.45 4.85
C ARG A 354 3.70 28.15 4.26
N VAL A 355 3.22 27.67 3.12
CA VAL A 355 1.90 28.03 2.58
C VAL A 355 1.01 26.81 2.71
N PHE A 356 -0.21 26.98 3.25
CA PHE A 356 -1.05 25.85 3.55
C PHE A 356 -2.54 26.17 3.49
N LEU A 357 -3.33 25.11 3.33
CA LEU A 357 -4.76 25.12 3.49
C LEU A 357 -5.10 24.31 4.76
N ALA A 358 -5.64 24.98 5.76
CA ALA A 358 -6.12 24.35 6.98
C ALA A 358 -7.58 23.94 6.86
N ASP A 359 -8.02 23.03 7.73
CA ASP A 359 -9.41 22.53 7.79
C ASP A 359 -9.93 22.11 6.39
N ALA A 360 -9.05 21.47 5.62
CA ALA A 360 -9.37 21.09 4.25
C ALA A 360 -10.34 19.91 4.23
N ASP A 361 -11.50 20.13 3.63
CA ASP A 361 -12.50 19.10 3.29
C ASP A 361 -12.59 18.99 1.78
N LEU A 362 -12.26 17.82 1.24
CA LEU A 362 -12.33 17.51 -0.19
C LEU A 362 -13.35 16.41 -0.45
N ARG A 363 -14.16 16.62 -1.47
CA ARG A 363 -14.94 15.57 -2.13
C ARG A 363 -14.46 15.44 -3.56
N LEU A 364 -13.97 14.28 -3.91
CA LEU A 364 -13.53 13.95 -5.26
C LEU A 364 -14.27 12.71 -5.72
N THR A 365 -14.84 12.77 -6.91
CA THR A 365 -15.60 11.66 -7.51
C THR A 365 -15.03 11.28 -8.87
N ASN A 366 -15.19 10.01 -9.22
CA ASN A 366 -14.85 9.45 -10.53
C ASN A 366 -13.39 9.66 -10.97
N LEU A 367 -12.45 9.52 -10.03
CA LEU A 367 -11.03 9.59 -10.34
C LEU A 367 -10.57 8.31 -11.05
N SER A 368 -10.07 8.42 -12.27
CA SER A 368 -9.57 7.27 -13.03
C SER A 368 -8.41 7.65 -13.95
N ASN A 369 -7.63 6.67 -14.36
CA ASN A 369 -6.67 6.85 -15.44
C ASN A 369 -7.27 6.52 -16.84
N LYS A 370 -8.54 6.11 -16.87
CA LYS A 370 -9.35 5.93 -18.08
C LYS A 370 -10.74 6.54 -17.82
N PHE A 371 -11.05 7.67 -18.45
CA PHE A 371 -12.27 8.44 -18.19
C PHE A 371 -13.44 8.05 -19.11
N SER A 372 -13.59 6.78 -19.44
CA SER A 372 -14.72 6.27 -20.23
C SER A 372 -16.10 6.55 -19.62
N GLN A 373 -16.16 6.88 -18.33
CA GLN A 373 -17.40 7.14 -17.58
C GLN A 373 -17.58 8.61 -17.19
N GLY A 374 -16.91 9.53 -17.88
CA GLY A 374 -17.02 10.96 -17.64
C GLY A 374 -15.85 11.56 -16.85
N PRO A 375 -15.86 12.86 -16.59
CA PRO A 375 -14.78 13.57 -15.89
C PRO A 375 -14.76 13.25 -14.40
N ALA A 376 -13.60 13.48 -13.79
CA ALA A 376 -13.50 13.57 -12.34
C ALA A 376 -13.95 14.96 -11.88
N GLU A 377 -14.63 15.03 -10.73
CA GLU A 377 -15.09 16.27 -10.12
C GLU A 377 -14.59 16.37 -8.69
N ALA A 378 -14.03 17.53 -8.35
CA ALA A 378 -13.48 17.83 -7.05
C ALA A 378 -14.09 19.12 -6.48
N GLU A 379 -14.57 19.06 -5.26
CA GLU A 379 -14.98 20.21 -4.45
C GLU A 379 -14.12 20.23 -3.19
N LEU A 380 -13.37 21.31 -3.00
CA LEU A 380 -12.50 21.51 -1.85
C LEU A 380 -12.94 22.77 -1.10
N LYS A 381 -13.06 22.64 0.22
CA LYS A 381 -13.28 23.76 1.15
C LYS A 381 -12.17 23.77 2.19
N GLY A 382 -11.80 24.93 2.69
CA GLY A 382 -10.78 25.05 3.71
C GLY A 382 -10.51 26.49 4.09
N LYS A 383 -9.39 26.72 4.78
CA LYS A 383 -8.95 28.04 5.19
C LYS A 383 -7.51 28.29 4.73
N PHE A 384 -7.33 29.09 3.70
CA PHE A 384 -6.01 29.49 3.23
C PHE A 384 -5.26 30.25 4.33
N MET A 385 -4.03 29.84 4.58
CA MET A 385 -3.17 30.36 5.68
C MET A 385 -3.87 30.34 7.05
N GLY A 386 -4.81 29.43 7.26
CA GLY A 386 -5.55 29.25 8.51
C GLY A 386 -6.72 30.23 8.74
N SER A 387 -6.84 31.31 7.98
CA SER A 387 -7.87 32.34 8.17
C SER A 387 -8.79 32.58 6.97
N GLY A 388 -8.29 32.43 5.74
CA GLY A 388 -9.05 32.78 4.52
C GLY A 388 -10.01 31.68 4.06
N PRO A 389 -11.34 31.84 4.19
CA PRO A 389 -12.31 30.90 3.64
C PRO A 389 -12.02 30.62 2.17
N THR A 390 -11.85 29.35 1.84
CA THR A 390 -11.43 28.90 0.52
C THR A 390 -12.40 27.90 -0.03
N ARG A 391 -12.76 28.06 -1.33
CA ARG A 391 -13.48 27.08 -2.12
C ARG A 391 -12.76 26.86 -3.43
N VAL A 392 -12.61 25.59 -3.82
CA VAL A 392 -12.08 25.21 -5.11
C VAL A 392 -13.02 24.19 -5.71
N PHE A 393 -13.41 24.44 -6.94
CA PHE A 393 -14.08 23.47 -7.77
C PHE A 393 -13.17 23.11 -8.95
N ALA A 394 -13.01 21.81 -9.21
CA ALA A 394 -12.27 21.36 -10.38
C ALA A 394 -13.02 20.22 -11.06
N ARG A 395 -13.11 20.29 -12.38
CA ARG A 395 -13.61 19.23 -13.22
C ARG A 395 -12.56 18.91 -14.27
N PHE A 396 -12.11 17.69 -14.33
CA PHE A 396 -11.00 17.36 -15.20
C PHE A 396 -11.10 15.98 -15.84
N ARG A 397 -10.52 15.89 -17.01
CA ARG A 397 -10.54 14.72 -17.86
C ARG A 397 -9.20 14.63 -18.60
N PRO A 398 -8.22 13.85 -18.10
CA PRO A 398 -6.96 13.65 -18.78
C PRO A 398 -7.17 12.67 -19.94
N GLU A 399 -7.45 13.17 -21.13
CA GLU A 399 -7.61 12.36 -22.32
C GLU A 399 -6.42 12.45 -23.30
N LYS A 400 -6.55 11.66 -24.38
CA LYS A 400 -5.52 11.40 -25.38
C LYS A 400 -5.06 12.65 -26.14
N ASP A 401 -5.94 13.64 -26.25
CA ASP A 401 -5.74 14.84 -27.07
C ASP A 401 -5.45 16.10 -26.22
N GLY A 402 -5.04 15.90 -24.96
CA GLY A 402 -4.78 16.96 -24.00
C GLY A 402 -5.75 16.95 -22.81
N PRO A 403 -5.36 17.54 -21.68
CA PRO A 403 -6.23 17.59 -20.51
C PRO A 403 -7.35 18.59 -20.72
N ASP A 404 -8.59 18.16 -20.51
CA ASP A 404 -9.69 19.07 -20.24
C ASP A 404 -9.72 19.38 -18.75
N LEU A 405 -9.72 20.66 -18.40
CA LEU A 405 -9.78 21.14 -17.01
C LEU A 405 -10.68 22.36 -16.93
N ASP A 406 -11.62 22.34 -16.00
CA ASP A 406 -12.28 23.54 -15.48
C ASP A 406 -11.81 23.70 -14.03
N LEU A 407 -11.30 24.86 -13.67
CA LEU A 407 -10.83 25.18 -12.33
C LEU A 407 -11.39 26.53 -11.89
N ASP A 408 -12.13 26.52 -10.79
CA ASP A 408 -12.63 27.71 -10.11
C ASP A 408 -12.01 27.77 -8.72
N VAL A 409 -11.39 28.89 -8.37
CA VAL A 409 -10.74 29.12 -7.08
C VAL A 409 -11.25 30.42 -6.48
N LYS A 410 -11.75 30.33 -5.27
CA LYS A 410 -12.20 31.47 -4.48
C LYS A 410 -11.56 31.42 -3.11
N ILE A 411 -10.77 32.45 -2.79
CA ILE A 411 -10.17 32.68 -1.46
C ILE A 411 -10.65 34.06 -1.01
N GLU A 412 -11.18 34.18 0.18
CA GLU A 412 -11.71 35.42 0.71
C GLU A 412 -11.10 35.73 2.08
N ASP A 413 -11.04 37.00 2.43
CA ASP A 413 -10.76 37.52 3.77
C ASP A 413 -9.56 36.86 4.51
N THR A 414 -8.52 36.44 3.77
CA THR A 414 -7.29 35.95 4.39
C THR A 414 -6.61 37.09 5.11
N ARG A 415 -6.36 36.94 6.39
CA ARG A 415 -5.59 37.95 7.15
C ARG A 415 -4.17 37.98 6.62
N MET A 416 -3.71 39.12 6.13
CA MET A 416 -2.36 39.23 5.56
C MET A 416 -1.26 39.05 6.61
N ALA A 417 -1.53 39.33 7.87
CA ALA A 417 -0.59 39.04 8.97
C ALA A 417 -0.23 37.54 9.07
N ASP A 418 -1.15 36.63 8.71
CA ASP A 418 -0.89 35.19 8.69
C ASP A 418 0.07 34.77 7.56
N MET A 419 0.31 35.65 6.58
CA MET A 419 1.21 35.45 5.43
C MET A 419 2.61 36.06 5.67
N ASN A 420 2.91 36.60 6.84
CA ASN A 420 4.15 37.33 7.10
C ASN A 420 5.42 36.51 6.87
N ASP A 421 5.42 35.21 7.16
CA ASP A 421 6.58 34.37 6.85
C ASP A 421 6.90 34.35 5.35
N LEU A 422 5.87 34.33 4.50
CA LEU A 422 6.00 34.45 3.05
C LEU A 422 6.53 35.84 2.66
N PHE A 423 5.98 36.92 3.25
CA PHE A 423 6.40 38.29 2.93
C PHE A 423 7.85 38.56 3.37
N ARG A 424 8.24 38.07 4.54
CA ARG A 424 9.65 38.16 5.02
C ARG A 424 10.62 37.42 4.12
N ALA A 425 10.20 36.29 3.54
CA ALA A 425 11.06 35.51 2.64
C ALA A 425 11.37 36.26 1.32
N TYR A 426 10.41 37.04 0.81
CA TYR A 426 10.52 37.69 -0.50
C TYR A 426 10.75 39.19 -0.44
N GLY A 427 10.15 39.89 0.52
CA GLY A 427 10.13 41.35 0.54
C GLY A 427 10.80 42.00 1.74
N LYS A 428 11.16 41.23 2.79
CA LYS A 428 11.73 41.72 4.05
C LYS A 428 10.81 42.77 4.77
N PHE A 429 9.50 42.60 4.65
CA PHE A 429 8.51 43.46 5.29
C PHE A 429 7.47 42.63 6.05
N ASP A 430 6.81 43.24 6.99
CA ASP A 430 5.70 42.67 7.72
C ASP A 430 4.41 43.46 7.43
N VAL A 431 3.31 42.75 7.35
CA VAL A 431 1.98 43.32 7.26
C VAL A 431 1.31 43.18 8.62
N THR A 432 0.83 44.29 9.18
CA THR A 432 0.16 44.32 10.48
C THR A 432 -1.36 44.18 10.34
N GLU A 433 -1.91 44.75 9.28
CA GLU A 433 -3.35 44.72 9.02
C GLU A 433 -3.58 44.52 7.49
N GLY A 434 -4.77 44.10 7.17
CA GLY A 434 -5.23 43.92 5.79
C GLY A 434 -5.73 42.53 5.48
N THR A 435 -6.50 42.46 4.42
CA THR A 435 -7.05 41.19 3.91
C THR A 435 -6.64 40.96 2.49
N PHE A 436 -6.43 39.68 2.18
CA PHE A 436 -6.16 39.16 0.85
C PHE A 436 -7.34 38.30 0.37
N ALA A 437 -7.78 38.52 -0.86
CA ALA A 437 -8.72 37.65 -1.57
C ALA A 437 -8.17 37.32 -2.94
N PHE A 438 -8.56 36.16 -3.44
CA PHE A 438 -8.11 35.65 -4.75
C PHE A 438 -9.25 34.94 -5.46
N TYR A 439 -9.49 35.31 -6.72
CA TYR A 439 -10.48 34.71 -7.60
C TYR A 439 -9.80 34.29 -8.90
N SER A 440 -10.12 33.10 -9.36
CA SER A 440 -9.59 32.59 -10.62
C SER A 440 -10.56 31.62 -11.24
N GLU A 441 -10.83 31.77 -12.52
CA GLU A 441 -11.52 30.80 -13.36
C GLU A 441 -10.59 30.48 -14.52
N LEU A 442 -10.19 29.21 -14.62
CA LEU A 442 -9.30 28.72 -15.67
C LEU A 442 -9.94 27.54 -16.39
N GLN A 443 -9.82 27.54 -17.69
CA GLN A 443 -10.22 26.43 -18.54
C GLN A 443 -9.06 25.97 -19.40
N ILE A 444 -8.92 24.67 -19.56
CA ILE A 444 -7.98 24.08 -20.51
C ILE A 444 -8.79 23.22 -21.47
N ARG A 445 -8.64 23.50 -22.75
CA ARG A 445 -9.24 22.77 -23.86
C ARG A 445 -8.23 22.72 -25.00
N ASN A 446 -8.06 21.57 -25.63
CA ASN A 446 -7.18 21.40 -26.79
C ASN A 446 -5.79 22.01 -26.58
N ASP A 447 -5.16 21.71 -25.42
CA ASP A 447 -3.85 22.23 -25.01
C ASP A 447 -3.76 23.77 -24.93
N ALA A 448 -4.88 24.47 -24.91
CA ALA A 448 -4.93 25.92 -24.70
C ALA A 448 -5.61 26.23 -23.34
N ILE A 449 -4.98 27.13 -22.58
CA ILE A 449 -5.56 27.68 -21.36
C ILE A 449 -6.24 29.01 -21.67
N SER A 450 -7.38 29.24 -21.03
CA SER A 450 -8.10 30.51 -21.03
C SER A 450 -8.72 30.77 -19.67
N GLY A 451 -8.91 32.03 -19.33
CA GLY A 451 -9.55 32.43 -18.09
C GLY A 451 -8.96 33.71 -17.51
N TYR A 452 -9.12 33.87 -16.19
CA TYR A 452 -8.60 35.04 -15.48
C TYR A 452 -8.10 34.71 -14.08
N ILE A 453 -7.27 35.62 -13.57
CA ILE A 453 -6.78 35.66 -12.19
C ILE A 453 -7.02 37.07 -11.65
N LYS A 454 -7.58 37.15 -10.44
CA LYS A 454 -7.96 38.42 -9.83
C LYS A 454 -7.59 38.42 -8.34
N PRO A 455 -6.36 38.87 -7.98
CA PRO A 455 -6.00 39.12 -6.60
C PRO A 455 -6.58 40.44 -6.11
N PHE A 456 -7.00 40.46 -4.87
CA PHE A 456 -7.46 41.66 -4.16
C PHE A 456 -6.73 41.83 -2.85
N PHE A 457 -6.42 43.06 -2.54
CA PHE A 457 -5.83 43.47 -1.29
C PHE A 457 -6.62 44.63 -0.72
N LYS A 458 -7.00 44.56 0.54
CA LYS A 458 -7.81 45.56 1.19
C LYS A 458 -7.22 45.97 2.54
N ASP A 459 -7.26 47.26 2.85
CA ASP A 459 -6.92 47.85 4.15
C ASP A 459 -5.51 47.47 4.66
N ILE A 460 -4.51 47.46 3.78
CA ILE A 460 -3.16 47.01 4.11
C ILE A 460 -2.42 48.07 4.90
N LYS A 461 -1.82 47.66 6.01
CA LYS A 461 -0.81 48.44 6.74
C LYS A 461 0.48 47.63 6.82
N VAL A 462 1.53 48.19 6.24
CA VAL A 462 2.87 47.61 6.24
C VAL A 462 3.70 48.24 7.32
N TYR A 463 4.36 47.43 8.14
CA TYR A 463 5.37 47.89 9.04
C TYR A 463 6.70 47.99 8.32
N ASP A 464 7.11 49.22 7.93
CA ASP A 464 8.42 49.53 7.39
C ASP A 464 8.85 50.93 7.82
N GLU A 465 10.11 51.08 8.21
CA GLU A 465 10.71 52.35 8.63
C GLU A 465 10.97 53.34 7.47
N ARG A 466 10.59 53.00 6.21
CA ARG A 466 10.90 53.79 5.00
C ARG A 466 9.66 54.12 4.20
N THR A 467 9.34 55.35 4.03
CA THR A 467 8.09 56.00 3.61
C THR A 467 7.61 55.73 2.15
N ASP A 468 8.27 54.88 1.34
CA ASP A 468 7.89 54.64 -0.08
C ASP A 468 7.54 53.15 -0.35
N SER A 469 7.26 52.41 0.70
CA SER A 469 7.19 50.93 0.66
C SER A 469 5.88 50.38 0.11
N GLU A 470 4.72 51.02 0.26
CA GLU A 470 3.44 50.47 -0.13
C GLU A 470 3.30 50.28 -1.65
N LYS A 471 3.67 51.28 -2.46
CA LYS A 471 3.59 51.19 -3.94
C LYS A 471 4.56 50.14 -4.51
N LYS A 472 5.74 50.02 -3.89
CA LYS A 472 6.75 49.04 -4.28
C LYS A 472 6.34 47.62 -3.88
N PHE A 473 5.69 47.49 -2.72
CA PHE A 473 5.06 46.28 -2.23
C PHE A 473 3.97 45.76 -3.18
N PHE A 474 3.01 46.59 -3.53
CA PHE A 474 1.91 46.21 -4.46
C PHE A 474 2.44 45.79 -5.80
N ARG A 475 3.45 46.46 -6.35
CA ARG A 475 4.06 46.09 -7.62
C ARG A 475 4.75 44.72 -7.52
N GLN A 476 5.53 44.49 -6.47
CA GLN A 476 6.22 43.21 -6.27
C GLN A 476 5.23 42.08 -6.06
N LEU A 477 4.21 42.28 -5.24
CA LEU A 477 3.19 41.27 -4.97
C LEU A 477 2.36 40.95 -6.22
N TYR A 478 2.03 41.95 -7.02
CA TYR A 478 1.35 41.77 -8.29
C TYR A 478 2.23 41.03 -9.32
N GLU A 479 3.48 41.42 -9.47
CA GLU A 479 4.44 40.72 -10.33
C GLU A 479 4.63 39.26 -9.90
N ILE A 480 4.54 38.99 -8.62
CA ILE A 480 4.59 37.66 -8.02
C ILE A 480 3.39 36.82 -8.43
N LEU A 481 2.19 37.34 -8.26
CA LEU A 481 0.95 36.60 -8.52
C LEU A 481 0.70 36.42 -10.03
N VAL A 482 0.85 37.46 -10.80
CA VAL A 482 0.59 37.45 -12.25
C VAL A 482 1.75 36.87 -13.05
N GLY A 483 2.98 37.20 -12.70
CA GLY A 483 4.18 36.67 -13.35
C GLY A 483 4.35 35.15 -13.18
N GLY A 484 3.79 34.56 -12.13
CA GLY A 484 3.76 33.10 -11.93
C GLY A 484 2.90 32.39 -12.98
N VAL A 485 1.76 32.97 -13.36
CA VAL A 485 0.86 32.41 -14.39
C VAL A 485 1.37 32.70 -15.80
N ALA A 486 1.93 33.89 -16.06
CA ALA A 486 2.50 34.23 -17.35
C ALA A 486 3.66 33.32 -17.78
N ARG A 487 4.35 32.67 -16.82
CA ARG A 487 5.41 31.69 -17.14
C ARG A 487 4.88 30.29 -17.53
N LEU A 488 3.61 30.00 -17.27
CA LEU A 488 2.94 28.79 -17.76
C LEU A 488 2.61 28.88 -19.25
N LEU A 489 2.58 30.10 -19.77
CA LEU A 489 2.22 30.40 -21.15
C LEU A 489 3.47 30.71 -21.97
N GLU A 490 3.58 30.19 -23.19
CA GLU A 490 4.68 30.50 -24.13
C GLU A 490 4.61 31.92 -24.71
N SER A 491 3.60 32.75 -24.36
CA SER A 491 3.43 34.05 -24.99
C SER A 491 4.13 35.19 -24.27
N ARG A 492 4.87 35.94 -25.08
CA ARG A 492 5.58 37.16 -24.72
C ARG A 492 4.60 38.34 -24.54
N HIS A 493 4.81 39.10 -23.46
CA HIS A 493 4.50 40.54 -23.31
C HIS A 493 3.05 41.02 -23.34
N ARG A 494 2.59 41.48 -22.16
CA ARG A 494 2.00 42.81 -22.03
C ARG A 494 2.21 43.35 -20.60
N HIS A 495 2.84 44.51 -20.51
CA HIS A 495 2.86 45.33 -19.31
C HIS A 495 1.57 46.15 -19.29
N GLU A 496 0.58 45.71 -18.55
CA GLU A 496 -0.52 46.57 -18.13
C GLU A 496 -0.91 46.23 -16.69
N VAL A 497 -0.96 47.26 -15.86
CA VAL A 497 -1.36 47.17 -14.43
C VAL A 497 -2.88 47.19 -14.41
N ALA A 498 -3.50 46.01 -14.58
CA ALA A 498 -4.93 45.85 -14.40
C ALA A 498 -5.19 44.99 -13.14
N ALA A 499 -6.25 45.29 -12.42
CA ALA A 499 -6.72 44.51 -11.26
C ALA A 499 -7.18 43.08 -11.64
N VAL A 500 -7.25 42.77 -12.93
CA VAL A 500 -7.59 41.44 -13.48
C VAL A 500 -6.53 41.10 -14.52
N ALA A 501 -5.93 39.93 -14.43
CA ALA A 501 -5.04 39.40 -15.47
C ALA A 501 -5.75 38.31 -16.23
N ASP A 502 -5.99 38.57 -17.53
CA ASP A 502 -6.45 37.54 -18.45
C ASP A 502 -5.33 36.55 -18.75
N VAL A 503 -5.66 35.30 -18.70
CA VAL A 503 -4.76 34.17 -18.96
C VAL A 503 -5.21 33.51 -20.24
N SER A 504 -4.37 33.54 -21.29
CA SER A 504 -4.67 32.88 -22.55
C SER A 504 -3.40 32.44 -23.26
N GLY A 505 -3.43 31.29 -23.91
CA GLY A 505 -2.35 30.80 -24.74
C GLY A 505 -2.18 29.27 -24.69
N PRO A 506 -1.28 28.71 -25.52
CA PRO A 506 -0.98 27.30 -25.51
C PRO A 506 -0.29 26.90 -24.19
N VAL A 507 -0.66 25.75 -23.67
CA VAL A 507 0.01 25.15 -22.52
C VAL A 507 1.39 24.66 -22.97
N ALA A 508 2.45 25.18 -22.36
CA ALA A 508 3.82 24.89 -22.76
C ALA A 508 4.12 23.38 -22.71
N LYS A 509 4.25 22.77 -23.89
CA LYS A 509 4.66 21.39 -24.19
C LYS A 509 3.93 20.26 -23.48
N PRO A 510 2.90 19.67 -24.09
CA PRO A 510 2.17 18.53 -23.57
C PRO A 510 2.88 17.19 -23.82
N ARG A 511 4.13 17.02 -23.37
CA ARG A 511 4.85 15.74 -23.45
C ARG A 511 4.99 15.02 -22.11
N ILE A 512 4.19 15.44 -21.15
CA ILE A 512 4.14 14.89 -19.79
C ILE A 512 2.75 14.26 -19.62
N SER A 513 2.63 13.19 -18.84
CA SER A 513 1.32 12.54 -18.65
C SER A 513 0.28 13.56 -18.20
N ASN A 514 -0.94 13.44 -18.69
CA ASN A 514 -2.04 14.39 -18.45
C ASN A 514 -2.29 14.64 -16.94
N TRP A 515 -2.05 13.62 -16.09
CA TRP A 515 -2.09 13.74 -14.62
C TRP A 515 -1.01 14.67 -14.06
N GLN A 516 0.16 14.66 -14.65
CA GLN A 516 1.25 15.53 -14.23
C GLN A 516 1.05 16.96 -14.70
N ILE A 517 0.36 17.15 -15.85
CA ILE A 517 -0.06 18.48 -16.30
C ILE A 517 -1.10 19.04 -15.33
N ILE A 518 -2.10 18.26 -14.93
CA ILE A 518 -3.10 18.66 -13.95
C ILE A 518 -2.46 18.89 -12.58
N GLY A 519 -1.61 17.99 -12.10
CA GLY A 519 -0.87 18.16 -10.87
C GLY A 519 0.03 19.40 -10.90
N LYS A 520 0.76 19.62 -11.99
CA LYS A 520 1.58 20.82 -12.20
C LYS A 520 0.77 22.10 -12.39
N LEU A 521 -0.41 22.02 -12.99
CA LEU A 521 -1.30 23.17 -13.11
C LEU A 521 -1.90 23.52 -11.76
N ILE A 522 -2.33 22.54 -10.96
CA ILE A 522 -2.78 22.77 -9.59
C ILE A 522 -1.60 23.26 -8.75
N GLU A 523 -0.43 22.64 -8.84
CA GLU A 523 0.80 23.08 -8.21
C GLU A 523 1.19 24.50 -8.65
N ASN A 524 1.19 24.76 -9.92
CA ASN A 524 1.59 26.04 -10.50
C ASN A 524 0.52 27.11 -10.33
N ALA A 525 -0.76 26.81 -10.52
CA ALA A 525 -1.83 27.78 -10.29
C ALA A 525 -2.02 28.10 -8.79
N PHE A 526 -1.81 27.15 -7.91
CA PHE A 526 -1.97 27.35 -6.47
C PHE A 526 -0.66 27.75 -5.78
N PHE A 527 0.44 27.07 -6.07
CA PHE A 527 1.69 27.27 -5.35
C PHE A 527 2.70 28.18 -6.08
N LYS A 528 2.86 28.08 -7.40
CA LYS A 528 3.83 28.93 -8.12
C LYS A 528 3.29 30.30 -8.48
N THR A 529 1.97 30.44 -8.59
CA THR A 529 1.34 31.75 -8.73
C THR A 529 1.47 32.56 -7.45
N ILE A 530 1.44 31.89 -6.30
CA ILE A 530 1.67 32.49 -4.98
C ILE A 530 3.17 32.54 -4.64
N LEU A 531 4.03 31.79 -5.34
CA LEU A 531 5.44 31.59 -4.99
C LEU A 531 6.41 31.76 -6.20
N PRO A 532 6.58 32.92 -6.77
CA PRO A 532 7.59 33.15 -7.80
C PRO A 532 8.97 33.32 -7.19
N GLY A 533 9.77 32.34 -7.25
CA GLY A 533 11.13 32.37 -6.73
C GLY A 533 11.84 31.03 -6.93
N PHE A 534 11.10 29.97 -7.06
CA PHE A 534 11.59 28.61 -7.19
C PHE A 534 12.63 28.39 -8.29
N GLU A 535 12.51 29.10 -9.42
CA GLU A 535 13.44 28.96 -10.55
C GLU A 535 14.64 29.94 -10.49
N LYS A 536 14.48 31.10 -9.84
CA LYS A 536 15.58 32.07 -9.71
C LYS A 536 16.63 31.63 -8.69
N GLU A 537 16.26 30.94 -7.64
CA GLU A 537 17.21 30.41 -6.65
C GLU A 537 18.00 29.20 -7.17
N ALA A 538 17.34 28.30 -7.90
CA ALA A 538 18.00 27.19 -8.57
C ALA A 538 19.03 27.65 -9.63
N SER A 539 18.82 28.83 -10.23
CA SER A 539 19.78 29.42 -11.19
C SER A 539 20.89 30.25 -10.51
N ARG A 540 20.68 30.78 -9.31
CA ARG A 540 21.73 31.47 -8.53
C ARG A 540 22.73 30.53 -7.87
N SER A 541 22.29 29.33 -7.46
CA SER A 541 23.20 28.32 -6.91
C SER A 541 24.15 27.72 -7.97
N ARG A 542 23.90 27.94 -9.28
CA ARG A 542 24.81 27.58 -10.39
C ARG A 542 25.92 28.59 -10.67
N ARG A 543 25.94 29.75 -10.02
CA ARG A 543 26.95 30.81 -10.22
C ARG A 543 27.80 31.06 -8.98
N ARG A 544 27.79 30.17 -8.00
CA ARG A 544 28.79 30.17 -6.92
C ARG A 544 29.54 28.86 -6.85
#